data_e2d4812fd59e3be8d03c80795ec336e6
#
_entry.id   e2d4812fd59e3be8d03c80795ec336e6
#
_cell.length_a   1.000
_cell.length_b   1.000
_cell.length_c   1.000
_cell.angle_alpha   90.00
_cell.angle_beta   90.00
_cell.angle_gamma   90.00
#
_symmetry.space_group_name_H-M   'P 1'
#
loop_
_entity.id
_entity.type
_entity.pdbx_description
1 polymer ?
#
loop_
_entity_poly.entity_id
_entity_poly.type
_entity_poly.pdbx_seq_one_letter_code
_entity_poly.pdbx_strand_id
1 'polypeptide(L)'
;MFHLLAALVSAVSLQASPLPGALLIADRGNDRMLLVDMHHKVLWRFPTARDLANGVHLNFNDDGFVEPGGKAIVSNEEEAHTIVSVNIKTHVRTHLYGVPGVRGSGPGELNTPDDAYVLPNGTLTVADAYNCRILFIRSHRIVRQLGTTGVCSHNPPYSFGAVNGDTPLRDGGVLVSEIQGSWIDDISAAGKLRWAVQAPVSYPSDPQMLPGGNILLADYASPGAVLIINRHGRVLWRYGPSSGAGALDHPSLALPLPNGDIAINDDFRDRVVIVDPRKNAIVWQYGRANSPGTGPNRLKIPDGLDFVPLGPGNVPLWSQVHHP
;
A
#
# COMPACT_ATOMS: atom_id res chain seq x y z
N MET A 1 15.91 -66.41 -3.54
CA MET A 1 14.72 -65.63 -3.07
C MET A 1 15.22 -64.33 -2.45
N PHE A 2 15.37 -63.28 -3.28
CA PHE A 2 15.89 -61.99 -2.83
C PHE A 2 14.70 -61.05 -2.71
N HIS A 3 14.41 -60.54 -1.51
CA HIS A 3 13.42 -59.50 -1.27
C HIS A 3 14.08 -58.15 -1.47
N LEU A 4 13.67 -57.43 -2.53
CA LEU A 4 13.94 -56.00 -2.67
C LEU A 4 12.99 -55.23 -1.74
N LEU A 5 13.54 -54.61 -0.69
CA LEU A 5 12.84 -53.56 0.03
C LEU A 5 12.91 -52.26 -0.81
N ALA A 6 11.76 -51.83 -1.35
CA ALA A 6 11.62 -50.51 -1.92
C ALA A 6 11.43 -49.48 -0.79
N ALA A 7 12.43 -48.66 -0.56
CA ALA A 7 12.31 -47.52 0.35
C ALA A 7 11.46 -46.43 -0.32
N LEU A 8 10.27 -46.20 0.19
CA LEU A 8 9.44 -45.03 -0.15
C LEU A 8 10.10 -43.79 0.47
N VAL A 9 10.79 -43.02 -0.35
CA VAL A 9 11.22 -41.67 0.00
C VAL A 9 9.99 -40.75 -0.15
N SER A 10 9.33 -40.46 0.96
CA SER A 10 8.30 -39.42 1.00
C SER A 10 8.96 -38.06 0.73
N ALA A 11 8.76 -37.52 -0.46
CA ALA A 11 9.12 -36.14 -0.75
C ALA A 11 8.23 -35.20 0.10
N VAL A 12 8.77 -34.70 1.21
CA VAL A 12 8.16 -33.61 1.94
C VAL A 12 8.22 -32.41 1.01
N SER A 13 7.09 -32.05 0.39
CA SER A 13 6.99 -30.79 -0.31
C SER A 13 7.10 -29.68 0.76
N LEU A 14 8.23 -29.01 0.81
CA LEU A 14 8.37 -27.78 1.58
C LEU A 14 7.33 -26.78 1.02
N GLN A 15 6.23 -26.64 1.72
CA GLN A 15 5.24 -25.63 1.38
C GLN A 15 5.91 -24.27 1.55
N ALA A 16 5.98 -23.48 0.47
CA ALA A 16 6.59 -22.15 0.52
C ALA A 16 5.89 -21.31 1.62
N SER A 17 6.69 -20.54 2.34
CA SER A 17 6.16 -19.62 3.37
C SER A 17 5.14 -18.67 2.75
N PRO A 18 3.97 -18.49 3.36
CA PRO A 18 2.98 -17.51 2.88
C PRO A 18 3.50 -16.07 2.93
N LEU A 19 4.45 -15.77 3.82
CA LEU A 19 5.16 -14.49 3.87
C LEU A 19 6.66 -14.74 3.75
N PRO A 20 7.26 -14.54 2.56
CA PRO A 20 8.68 -14.81 2.31
C PRO A 20 9.64 -13.73 2.82
N GLY A 21 9.15 -12.81 3.65
CA GLY A 21 9.87 -11.69 4.25
C GLY A 21 9.12 -11.14 5.45
N ALA A 22 8.97 -9.84 5.50
CA ALA A 22 8.18 -9.12 6.48
C ALA A 22 7.26 -8.09 5.80
N LEU A 23 6.18 -7.72 6.46
CA LEU A 23 5.29 -6.64 6.04
C LEU A 23 5.50 -5.42 6.93
N LEU A 24 5.77 -4.29 6.31
CA LEU A 24 5.58 -2.98 6.91
C LEU A 24 4.08 -2.68 6.85
N ILE A 25 3.49 -2.34 7.97
CA ILE A 25 2.06 -2.09 8.13
C ILE A 25 1.89 -0.69 8.68
N ALA A 26 1.18 0.18 7.99
CA ALA A 26 0.67 1.42 8.53
C ALA A 26 -0.57 1.11 9.38
N ASP A 27 -0.42 1.09 10.69
CA ASP A 27 -1.50 0.84 11.66
C ASP A 27 -2.15 2.16 12.02
N ARG A 28 -2.90 2.70 11.03
CA ARG A 28 -3.43 4.06 10.93
C ARG A 28 -4.17 4.50 12.19
N GLY A 29 -5.13 3.73 12.61
CA GLY A 29 -5.94 4.07 13.79
C GLY A 29 -5.21 3.98 15.13
N ASN A 30 -3.94 3.54 15.15
CA ASN A 30 -3.05 3.53 16.31
C ASN A 30 -1.85 4.49 16.15
N ASP A 31 -1.82 5.34 15.11
CA ASP A 31 -0.77 6.32 14.84
C ASP A 31 0.64 5.68 14.85
N ARG A 32 0.82 4.53 14.19
CA ARG A 32 2.08 3.80 14.21
C ARG A 32 2.33 3.00 12.95
N MET A 33 3.59 2.62 12.74
CA MET A 33 4.02 1.64 11.75
C MET A 33 4.69 0.45 12.43
N LEU A 34 4.46 -0.75 11.90
CA LEU A 34 5.04 -2.00 12.39
C LEU A 34 5.66 -2.78 11.23
N LEU A 35 6.88 -3.30 11.40
CA LEU A 35 7.42 -4.34 10.53
C LEU A 35 7.21 -5.70 11.21
N VAL A 36 6.47 -6.59 10.57
CA VAL A 36 6.04 -7.87 11.15
C VAL A 36 6.48 -9.03 10.27
N ASP A 37 7.13 -10.05 10.88
CA ASP A 37 7.49 -11.27 10.17
C ASP A 37 6.35 -12.32 10.16
N MET A 38 6.57 -13.42 9.45
CA MET A 38 5.59 -14.48 9.30
C MET A 38 5.21 -15.17 10.65
N HIS A 39 6.04 -15.03 11.69
CA HIS A 39 5.80 -15.57 13.04
C HIS A 39 5.15 -14.56 13.98
N HIS A 40 4.61 -13.46 13.44
CA HIS A 40 3.99 -12.36 14.17
C HIS A 40 4.96 -11.58 15.08
N LYS A 41 6.27 -11.72 14.86
CA LYS A 41 7.27 -10.95 15.59
C LYS A 41 7.39 -9.56 14.98
N VAL A 42 7.28 -8.53 15.81
CA VAL A 42 7.55 -7.15 15.43
C VAL A 42 9.07 -6.97 15.39
N LEU A 43 9.61 -6.75 14.19
CA LEU A 43 11.04 -6.57 13.93
C LEU A 43 11.45 -5.09 14.05
N TRP A 44 10.53 -4.18 13.75
CA TRP A 44 10.71 -2.73 13.86
C TRP A 44 9.36 -2.08 14.13
N ARG A 45 9.39 -0.94 14.81
CA ARG A 45 8.19 -0.13 15.07
C ARG A 45 8.52 1.35 15.18
N PHE A 46 7.59 2.18 14.78
CA PHE A 46 7.61 3.62 15.02
C PHE A 46 6.18 4.12 15.25
N PRO A 47 5.95 5.05 16.21
CA PRO A 47 6.92 5.47 17.24
C PRO A 47 7.14 4.40 18.32
N THR A 48 8.29 4.46 18.99
CA THR A 48 8.56 3.72 20.22
C THR A 48 8.07 4.51 21.44
N ALA A 49 8.06 3.90 22.61
CA ALA A 49 7.75 4.61 23.86
C ALA A 49 8.70 5.80 24.10
N ARG A 50 9.98 5.68 23.68
CA ARG A 50 10.95 6.76 23.77
C ARG A 50 10.62 7.91 22.81
N ASP A 51 10.20 7.60 21.59
CA ASP A 51 9.83 8.61 20.60
C ASP A 51 8.62 9.41 21.12
N LEU A 52 7.60 8.72 21.63
CA LEU A 52 6.42 9.35 22.22
C LEU A 52 6.77 10.22 23.43
N ALA A 53 7.66 9.77 24.32
CA ALA A 53 8.14 10.55 25.45
C ALA A 53 8.88 11.84 25.02
N ASN A 54 9.44 11.84 23.82
CA ASN A 54 10.09 13.02 23.21
C ASN A 54 9.14 13.85 22.33
N GLY A 55 7.85 13.55 22.32
CA GLY A 55 6.84 14.28 21.53
C GLY A 55 6.86 13.93 20.03
N VAL A 56 7.55 12.84 19.63
CA VAL A 56 7.56 12.36 18.25
C VAL A 56 6.43 11.37 18.06
N HIS A 57 5.49 11.69 17.17
CA HIS A 57 4.30 10.87 16.90
C HIS A 57 3.96 10.93 15.41
N LEU A 58 3.12 10.03 14.95
CA LEU A 58 2.37 10.10 13.70
C LEU A 58 0.96 10.62 13.99
N ASN A 59 0.27 11.02 12.95
CA ASN A 59 -1.08 11.54 13.05
C ASN A 59 -1.95 10.93 11.96
N PHE A 60 -2.62 9.83 12.28
CA PHE A 60 -3.49 9.08 11.37
C PHE A 60 -2.78 8.79 10.05
N ASN A 61 -1.62 8.12 10.17
CA ASN A 61 -0.77 7.75 9.05
C ASN A 61 -1.45 6.67 8.19
N ASP A 62 -1.82 7.04 7.00
CA ASP A 62 -2.56 6.22 6.06
C ASP A 62 -1.65 5.15 5.46
N ASP A 63 -0.79 5.52 4.55
CA ASP A 63 0.19 4.63 3.95
C ASP A 63 1.58 4.74 4.57
N GLY A 64 2.45 3.80 4.19
CA GLY A 64 3.84 3.82 4.57
C GLY A 64 4.70 3.01 3.61
N PHE A 65 5.51 3.71 2.78
CA PHE A 65 6.37 3.08 1.78
C PHE A 65 7.84 3.36 2.05
N VAL A 66 8.66 2.33 1.92
CA VAL A 66 10.11 2.45 2.11
C VAL A 66 10.70 3.29 0.97
N GLU A 67 11.40 4.35 1.32
CA GLU A 67 12.06 5.21 0.34
C GLU A 67 13.22 4.49 -0.37
N PRO A 68 13.55 4.85 -1.61
CA PRO A 68 14.69 4.30 -2.34
C PRO A 68 15.99 4.36 -1.52
N GLY A 69 16.67 3.21 -1.44
CA GLY A 69 17.87 3.04 -0.62
C GLY A 69 17.61 2.63 0.83
N GLY A 70 16.35 2.49 1.25
CA GLY A 70 15.96 1.85 2.51
C GLY A 70 16.37 2.58 3.78
N LYS A 71 16.49 3.92 3.72
CA LYS A 71 16.90 4.72 4.88
C LYS A 71 15.74 5.32 5.65
N ALA A 72 14.61 5.52 4.99
CA ALA A 72 13.42 6.13 5.58
C ALA A 72 12.14 5.52 4.99
N ILE A 73 11.03 5.83 5.59
CA ILE A 73 9.67 5.48 5.17
C ILE A 73 8.92 6.79 4.97
N VAL A 74 8.37 7.00 3.78
CA VAL A 74 7.43 8.09 3.50
C VAL A 74 6.04 7.66 3.93
N SER A 75 5.24 8.60 4.43
CA SER A 75 3.85 8.37 4.82
C SER A 75 3.03 9.65 4.64
N ASN A 76 1.81 9.48 4.19
CA ASN A 76 0.80 10.52 4.20
C ASN A 76 0.07 10.48 5.55
N GLU A 77 -0.10 11.65 6.15
CA GLU A 77 -0.96 11.88 7.31
C GLU A 77 -2.24 12.54 6.81
N GLU A 78 -3.18 11.71 6.41
CA GLU A 78 -4.37 12.09 5.66
C GLU A 78 -5.16 13.22 6.33
N GLU A 79 -5.49 13.07 7.61
CA GLU A 79 -6.26 14.04 8.37
C GLU A 79 -5.45 15.29 8.79
N ALA A 80 -4.14 15.17 8.85
CA ALA A 80 -3.24 16.30 9.08
C ALA A 80 -2.91 17.06 7.80
N HIS A 81 -3.28 16.54 6.63
CA HIS A 81 -3.01 17.10 5.32
C HIS A 81 -1.52 17.30 5.05
N THR A 82 -0.69 16.35 5.50
CA THR A 82 0.77 16.41 5.40
C THR A 82 1.39 15.12 4.91
N ILE A 83 2.58 15.26 4.33
CA ILE A 83 3.45 14.13 4.00
C ILE A 83 4.69 14.21 4.90
N VAL A 84 5.05 13.09 5.48
CA VAL A 84 6.18 12.96 6.39
C VAL A 84 7.12 11.84 5.95
N SER A 85 8.35 11.88 6.44
CA SER A 85 9.33 10.81 6.30
C SER A 85 9.89 10.45 7.67
N VAL A 86 10.06 9.15 7.92
CA VAL A 86 10.60 8.63 9.18
C VAL A 86 11.88 7.88 8.89
N ASN A 87 13.01 8.35 9.42
CA ASN A 87 14.27 7.64 9.31
C ASN A 87 14.22 6.32 10.11
N ILE A 88 14.44 5.20 9.43
CA ILE A 88 14.32 3.86 10.01
C ILE A 88 15.26 3.61 11.19
N LYS A 89 16.48 4.16 11.15
CA LYS A 89 17.50 3.93 12.17
C LYS A 89 17.44 4.92 13.32
N THR A 90 17.21 6.22 13.01
CA THR A 90 17.29 7.30 13.99
C THR A 90 15.94 7.72 14.55
N HIS A 91 14.83 7.28 13.91
CA HIS A 91 13.46 7.67 14.20
C HIS A 91 13.19 9.18 14.06
N VAL A 92 14.07 9.90 13.36
CA VAL A 92 13.81 11.30 13.03
C VAL A 92 12.65 11.38 12.07
N ARG A 93 11.57 12.04 12.49
CA ARG A 93 10.41 12.38 11.64
C ARG A 93 10.68 13.72 10.97
N THR A 94 10.59 13.77 9.67
CA THR A 94 10.80 14.95 8.83
C THR A 94 9.50 15.29 8.12
N HIS A 95 9.08 16.53 8.18
CA HIS A 95 7.97 17.04 7.39
C HIS A 95 8.45 17.27 5.94
N LEU A 96 7.77 16.68 4.97
CA LEU A 96 8.13 16.78 3.55
C LEU A 96 7.29 17.80 2.80
N TYR A 97 5.96 17.79 3.02
CA TYR A 97 5.03 18.69 2.33
C TYR A 97 3.68 18.76 3.05
N GLY A 98 2.85 19.74 2.68
CA GLY A 98 1.57 20.03 3.32
C GLY A 98 1.72 21.11 4.41
N VAL A 99 0.63 21.74 4.80
CA VAL A 99 0.56 22.63 5.97
C VAL A 99 -0.19 21.91 7.08
N PRO A 100 0.45 21.54 8.19
CA PRO A 100 -0.17 20.68 9.21
C PRO A 100 -1.51 21.23 9.70
N GLY A 101 -2.56 20.41 9.58
CA GLY A 101 -3.92 20.75 10.00
C GLY A 101 -4.65 21.76 9.09
N VAL A 102 -4.05 22.16 7.97
CA VAL A 102 -4.68 23.08 7.02
C VAL A 102 -5.10 22.32 5.77
N ARG A 103 -6.39 22.12 5.64
CA ARG A 103 -7.02 21.56 4.46
C ARG A 103 -7.21 22.64 3.40
N GLY A 104 -6.59 22.48 2.24
CA GLY A 104 -6.72 23.49 1.19
C GLY A 104 -6.03 23.16 -0.11
N SER A 105 -6.01 24.13 -1.02
CA SER A 105 -5.38 24.04 -2.33
C SER A 105 -4.41 25.19 -2.62
N GLY A 106 -4.16 26.03 -1.63
CA GLY A 106 -3.21 27.13 -1.69
C GLY A 106 -1.75 26.66 -1.76
N PRO A 107 -0.80 27.61 -1.78
CA PRO A 107 0.62 27.28 -1.83
C PRO A 107 1.05 26.41 -0.64
N GLY A 108 1.52 25.19 -0.93
CA GLY A 108 1.95 24.24 0.11
C GLY A 108 0.83 23.47 0.79
N GLU A 109 -0.43 23.74 0.49
CA GLU A 109 -1.58 23.05 1.09
C GLU A 109 -1.94 21.77 0.32
N LEU A 110 -2.47 20.79 1.04
CA LEU A 110 -3.05 19.54 0.54
C LEU A 110 -4.51 19.40 1.03
N ASN A 111 -5.26 18.56 0.33
CA ASN A 111 -6.63 18.26 0.72
C ASN A 111 -6.81 16.74 0.77
N THR A 112 -6.59 16.17 1.95
CA THR A 112 -6.71 14.74 2.19
C THR A 112 -5.79 13.97 1.23
N PRO A 113 -4.44 14.06 1.43
CA PRO A 113 -3.49 13.30 0.60
C PRO A 113 -3.64 11.82 0.91
N ASP A 114 -3.98 11.03 -0.10
CA ASP A 114 -4.32 9.62 0.07
C ASP A 114 -3.08 8.74 -0.08
N ASP A 115 -2.18 9.05 -1.04
CA ASP A 115 -1.00 8.26 -1.32
C ASP A 115 0.24 9.15 -1.51
N ALA A 116 1.43 8.65 -1.19
CA ALA A 116 2.68 9.38 -1.41
C ALA A 116 3.90 8.47 -1.56
N TYR A 117 4.70 8.69 -2.61
CA TYR A 117 5.95 7.95 -2.85
C TYR A 117 7.15 8.88 -3.02
N VAL A 118 8.33 8.43 -2.60
CA VAL A 118 9.59 9.05 -2.97
C VAL A 118 10.21 8.26 -4.12
N LEU A 119 10.37 8.90 -5.27
CA LEU A 119 10.97 8.28 -6.46
C LEU A 119 12.50 8.18 -6.33
N PRO A 120 13.20 7.29 -7.10
CA PRO A 120 14.65 7.14 -7.03
C PRO A 120 15.46 8.42 -7.27
N ASN A 121 14.88 9.39 -7.95
CA ASN A 121 15.50 10.70 -8.18
C ASN A 121 15.23 11.74 -7.07
N GLY A 122 14.60 11.31 -5.97
CA GLY A 122 14.24 12.17 -4.83
C GLY A 122 13.01 13.06 -5.04
N THR A 123 12.22 12.80 -6.10
CA THR A 123 10.93 13.48 -6.27
C THR A 123 9.88 12.79 -5.40
N LEU A 124 9.15 13.55 -4.60
CA LEU A 124 7.97 13.11 -3.89
C LEU A 124 6.78 13.18 -4.82
N THR A 125 6.00 12.10 -4.94
CA THR A 125 4.67 12.13 -5.57
C THR A 125 3.60 12.14 -4.49
N VAL A 126 2.44 12.72 -4.78
CA VAL A 126 1.31 12.80 -3.84
C VAL A 126 0.00 12.74 -4.60
N ALA A 127 -0.85 11.80 -4.25
CA ALA A 127 -2.26 11.79 -4.61
C ALA A 127 -3.00 12.79 -3.71
N ASP A 128 -3.21 14.02 -4.20
CA ASP A 128 -3.90 15.08 -3.47
C ASP A 128 -5.41 14.97 -3.73
N ALA A 129 -6.04 14.04 -3.02
CA ALA A 129 -7.31 13.38 -3.35
C ALA A 129 -8.44 14.34 -3.72
N TYR A 130 -8.83 15.20 -2.81
CA TYR A 130 -9.97 16.11 -3.04
C TYR A 130 -9.59 17.45 -3.70
N ASN A 131 -8.31 17.64 -4.01
CA ASN A 131 -7.87 18.61 -5.00
C ASN A 131 -7.84 18.03 -6.42
N CYS A 132 -8.11 16.73 -6.57
CA CYS A 132 -8.24 16.00 -7.84
C CYS A 132 -6.98 16.10 -8.72
N ARG A 133 -5.80 15.98 -8.09
CA ARG A 133 -4.51 16.15 -8.76
C ARG A 133 -3.44 15.23 -8.22
N ILE A 134 -2.45 14.90 -9.06
CA ILE A 134 -1.21 14.27 -8.64
C ILE A 134 -0.10 15.32 -8.69
N LEU A 135 0.62 15.45 -7.59
CA LEU A 135 1.72 16.39 -7.45
C LEU A 135 3.07 15.67 -7.53
N PHE A 136 4.03 16.32 -8.19
CA PHE A 136 5.44 15.95 -8.19
C PHE A 136 6.20 17.08 -7.52
N ILE A 137 6.84 16.78 -6.38
CA ILE A 137 7.41 17.80 -5.49
C ILE A 137 8.91 17.53 -5.35
N ARG A 138 9.73 18.58 -5.44
CA ARG A 138 11.17 18.53 -5.18
C ARG A 138 11.60 19.77 -4.43
N SER A 139 12.39 19.60 -3.36
CA SER A 139 12.85 20.72 -2.52
C SER A 139 11.68 21.63 -2.09
N HIS A 140 10.59 21.02 -1.60
CA HIS A 140 9.35 21.66 -1.16
C HIS A 140 8.62 22.52 -2.23
N ARG A 141 8.89 22.25 -3.52
CA ARG A 141 8.23 22.95 -4.62
C ARG A 141 7.56 21.95 -5.56
N ILE A 142 6.36 22.27 -5.99
CA ILE A 142 5.70 21.52 -7.07
C ILE A 142 6.50 21.77 -8.35
N VAL A 143 7.09 20.72 -8.90
CA VAL A 143 7.85 20.76 -10.16
C VAL A 143 6.98 20.31 -11.33
N ARG A 144 5.91 19.57 -11.04
CA ARG A 144 4.94 19.10 -12.02
C ARG A 144 3.63 18.76 -11.32
N GLN A 145 2.53 18.93 -12.03
CA GLN A 145 1.19 18.52 -11.62
C GLN A 145 0.50 17.80 -12.79
N LEU A 146 -0.25 16.76 -12.49
CA LEU A 146 -1.27 16.18 -13.34
C LEU A 146 -2.63 16.52 -12.74
N GLY A 147 -3.62 16.70 -13.59
CA GLY A 147 -4.93 17.23 -13.16
C GLY A 147 -4.92 18.75 -12.95
N THR A 148 -6.10 19.33 -13.01
CA THR A 148 -6.34 20.75 -12.72
C THR A 148 -6.95 20.87 -11.33
N THR A 149 -6.32 21.61 -10.44
CA THR A 149 -6.75 21.79 -9.05
C THR A 149 -8.24 22.13 -8.96
N GLY A 150 -8.99 21.31 -8.21
CA GLY A 150 -10.42 21.48 -7.98
C GLY A 150 -11.33 21.14 -9.16
N VAL A 151 -10.78 20.67 -10.28
CA VAL A 151 -11.57 20.13 -11.40
C VAL A 151 -11.66 18.61 -11.26
N CYS A 152 -12.72 18.17 -10.59
CA CYS A 152 -12.92 16.78 -10.21
C CYS A 152 -13.82 16.04 -11.22
N SER A 153 -13.25 15.74 -12.38
CA SER A 153 -13.93 14.97 -13.44
C SER A 153 -12.92 14.17 -14.24
N HIS A 154 -13.30 12.98 -14.67
CA HIS A 154 -12.42 12.12 -15.47
C HIS A 154 -12.15 12.69 -16.87
N ASN A 155 -10.94 13.13 -17.10
CA ASN A 155 -10.36 13.54 -18.39
C ASN A 155 -8.83 13.56 -18.28
N PRO A 156 -8.19 12.40 -17.98
CA PRO A 156 -6.76 12.31 -17.73
C PRO A 156 -5.94 12.68 -19.00
N PRO A 157 -4.80 13.32 -18.87
CA PRO A 157 -4.13 13.75 -17.63
C PRO A 157 -4.51 15.18 -17.19
N TYR A 158 -5.53 15.78 -17.77
CA TYR A 158 -5.92 17.19 -17.55
C TYR A 158 -6.80 17.39 -16.32
N SER A 159 -7.62 16.39 -16.00
CA SER A 159 -8.39 16.32 -14.76
C SER A 159 -8.66 14.86 -14.39
N PHE A 160 -8.88 14.63 -13.11
CA PHE A 160 -9.23 13.32 -12.54
C PHE A 160 -10.50 13.46 -11.69
N GLY A 161 -11.17 12.38 -11.38
CA GLY A 161 -12.05 12.30 -10.23
C GLY A 161 -11.28 12.51 -8.92
N ALA A 162 -11.85 12.28 -7.75
CA ALA A 162 -11.06 12.23 -6.54
C ALA A 162 -10.03 11.10 -6.67
N VAL A 163 -8.73 11.44 -6.58
CA VAL A 163 -7.66 10.47 -6.76
C VAL A 163 -7.38 9.75 -5.45
N ASN A 164 -7.27 8.41 -5.49
CA ASN A 164 -6.91 7.62 -4.32
C ASN A 164 -5.43 7.20 -4.39
N GLY A 165 -4.97 6.54 -5.46
CA GLY A 165 -3.60 6.08 -5.58
C GLY A 165 -2.80 6.78 -6.68
N ASP A 166 -1.48 6.88 -6.50
CA ASP A 166 -0.53 7.36 -7.50
C ASP A 166 0.70 6.45 -7.62
N THR A 167 0.46 5.14 -7.72
CA THR A 167 1.49 4.09 -7.72
C THR A 167 2.54 4.33 -8.81
N PRO A 168 3.83 4.47 -8.47
CA PRO A 168 4.90 4.65 -9.45
C PRO A 168 5.04 3.45 -10.38
N LEU A 169 5.40 3.69 -11.63
CA LEU A 169 5.71 2.65 -12.62
C LEU A 169 7.23 2.63 -12.93
N ARG A 170 7.76 1.46 -13.26
CA ARG A 170 9.20 1.25 -13.54
C ARG A 170 9.79 2.17 -14.60
N ASP A 171 8.98 2.60 -15.53
CA ASP A 171 9.39 3.50 -16.63
C ASP A 171 9.27 4.98 -16.29
N GLY A 172 8.99 5.30 -15.02
CA GLY A 172 8.81 6.65 -14.50
C GLY A 172 7.42 7.23 -14.74
N GLY A 173 6.47 6.44 -15.23
CA GLY A 173 5.05 6.78 -15.27
C GLY A 173 4.38 6.61 -13.89
N VAL A 174 3.07 6.77 -13.86
CA VAL A 174 2.25 6.59 -12.67
C VAL A 174 0.92 5.92 -13.03
N LEU A 175 0.50 4.98 -12.19
CA LEU A 175 -0.82 4.37 -12.26
C LEU A 175 -1.72 5.10 -11.26
N VAL A 176 -2.75 5.75 -11.76
CA VAL A 176 -3.67 6.56 -10.95
C VAL A 176 -4.99 5.83 -10.78
N SER A 177 -5.54 5.80 -9.59
CA SER A 177 -6.94 5.41 -9.36
C SER A 177 -7.79 6.63 -9.05
N GLU A 178 -9.01 6.64 -9.60
CA GLU A 178 -10.01 7.66 -9.36
C GLU A 178 -11.23 7.03 -8.64
N ILE A 179 -11.58 7.59 -7.48
CA ILE A 179 -12.76 7.15 -6.71
C ILE A 179 -14.02 7.37 -7.53
N GLN A 180 -14.16 8.58 -8.08
CA GLN A 180 -15.33 8.94 -8.87
C GLN A 180 -15.27 8.31 -10.26
N GLY A 181 -16.23 7.43 -10.54
CA GLY A 181 -16.33 6.73 -11.82
C GLY A 181 -15.49 5.46 -11.90
N SER A 182 -14.73 5.13 -10.85
CA SER A 182 -13.96 3.87 -10.73
C SER A 182 -12.94 3.68 -11.85
N TRP A 183 -12.16 4.72 -12.17
CA TRP A 183 -11.17 4.67 -13.23
C TRP A 183 -9.79 4.31 -12.73
N ILE A 184 -9.02 3.67 -13.60
CA ILE A 184 -7.58 3.45 -13.45
C ILE A 184 -6.90 3.93 -14.72
N ASP A 185 -5.92 4.83 -14.55
CA ASP A 185 -5.23 5.52 -15.63
C ASP A 185 -3.75 5.24 -15.61
N ASP A 186 -3.20 4.83 -16.73
CA ASP A 186 -1.75 4.71 -16.93
C ASP A 186 -1.23 5.98 -17.58
N ILE A 187 -0.50 6.78 -16.80
CA ILE A 187 0.11 8.03 -17.25
C ILE A 187 1.62 7.83 -17.42
N SER A 188 2.13 8.11 -18.61
CA SER A 188 3.56 7.99 -18.91
C SER A 188 4.42 8.98 -18.12
N ALA A 189 5.73 8.73 -18.04
CA ALA A 189 6.70 9.68 -17.49
C ALA A 189 6.64 11.09 -18.14
N ALA A 190 6.22 11.17 -19.39
CA ALA A 190 6.00 12.43 -20.09
C ALA A 190 4.65 13.11 -19.76
N GLY A 191 3.80 12.51 -18.92
CA GLY A 191 2.49 13.02 -18.54
C GLY A 191 1.40 12.83 -19.58
N LYS A 192 1.53 11.82 -20.43
CA LYS A 192 0.53 11.49 -21.43
C LYS A 192 -0.24 10.25 -20.98
N LEU A 193 -1.54 10.29 -21.15
CA LEU A 193 -2.38 9.11 -20.98
C LEU A 193 -1.96 8.03 -22.00
N ARG A 194 -1.69 6.82 -21.50
CA ARG A 194 -1.46 5.64 -22.35
C ARG A 194 -2.75 4.85 -22.55
N TRP A 195 -3.47 4.65 -21.47
CA TRP A 195 -4.80 4.05 -21.46
C TRP A 195 -5.53 4.40 -20.16
N ALA A 196 -6.85 4.34 -20.21
CA ALA A 196 -7.74 4.41 -19.07
C ALA A 196 -8.68 3.20 -19.11
N VAL A 197 -9.04 2.68 -17.94
CA VAL A 197 -10.01 1.59 -17.82
C VAL A 197 -10.93 1.83 -16.64
N GLN A 198 -12.23 1.62 -16.85
CA GLN A 198 -13.17 1.62 -15.75
C GLN A 198 -13.10 0.25 -15.07
N ALA A 199 -12.71 0.24 -13.79
CA ALA A 199 -12.62 -0.97 -12.99
C ALA A 199 -14.01 -1.45 -12.57
N PRO A 200 -14.27 -2.78 -12.55
CA PRO A 200 -15.56 -3.34 -12.16
C PRO A 200 -15.72 -3.41 -10.63
N VAL A 201 -15.48 -2.29 -9.96
CA VAL A 201 -15.49 -2.10 -8.50
C VAL A 201 -16.17 -0.78 -8.17
N SER A 202 -16.59 -0.58 -6.93
CA SER A 202 -17.23 0.66 -6.49
C SER A 202 -16.23 1.75 -6.12
N TYR A 203 -15.07 1.34 -5.57
CA TYR A 203 -14.02 2.23 -5.13
C TYR A 203 -12.65 1.57 -5.37
N PRO A 204 -12.01 1.81 -6.52
CA PRO A 204 -10.69 1.26 -6.79
C PRO A 204 -9.64 1.91 -5.89
N SER A 205 -8.98 1.11 -5.07
CA SER A 205 -7.90 1.55 -4.19
C SER A 205 -6.58 0.94 -4.61
N ASP A 206 -5.52 1.73 -4.57
CA ASP A 206 -4.10 1.45 -4.73
C ASP A 206 -3.74 0.39 -5.77
N PRO A 207 -3.99 0.67 -7.05
CA PRO A 207 -3.77 -0.29 -8.10
C PRO A 207 -2.27 -0.58 -8.28
N GLN A 208 -1.93 -1.87 -8.39
CA GLN A 208 -0.57 -2.35 -8.60
C GLN A 208 -0.42 -2.94 -10.00
N MET A 209 0.59 -2.48 -10.75
CA MET A 209 0.89 -3.07 -12.06
C MET A 209 1.62 -4.41 -11.89
N LEU A 210 0.99 -5.49 -12.30
CA LEU A 210 1.59 -6.82 -12.28
C LEU A 210 2.48 -7.06 -13.50
N PRO A 211 3.46 -7.99 -13.42
CA PRO A 211 4.17 -8.48 -14.58
C PRO A 211 3.19 -8.95 -15.67
N GLY A 212 3.40 -8.51 -16.92
CA GLY A 212 2.48 -8.81 -18.02
C GLY A 212 1.37 -7.77 -18.24
N GLY A 213 1.30 -6.72 -17.38
CA GLY A 213 0.45 -5.56 -17.58
C GLY A 213 -1.01 -5.75 -17.12
N ASN A 214 -1.27 -6.76 -16.31
CA ASN A 214 -2.52 -6.85 -15.55
C ASN A 214 -2.44 -5.96 -14.31
N ILE A 215 -3.58 -5.63 -13.73
CA ILE A 215 -3.71 -4.70 -12.62
C ILE A 215 -4.30 -5.46 -11.44
N LEU A 216 -3.60 -5.43 -10.30
CA LEU A 216 -4.13 -5.85 -9.00
C LEU A 216 -4.68 -4.61 -8.31
N LEU A 217 -5.87 -4.69 -7.75
CA LEU A 217 -6.51 -3.57 -7.03
C LEU A 217 -7.43 -4.09 -5.92
N ALA A 218 -7.66 -3.26 -4.94
CA ALA A 218 -8.68 -3.46 -3.93
C ALA A 218 -9.98 -2.71 -4.32
N ASP A 219 -11.14 -3.24 -3.90
CA ASP A 219 -12.44 -2.57 -3.89
C ASP A 219 -12.72 -2.15 -2.45
N TYR A 220 -12.48 -0.89 -2.14
CA TYR A 220 -12.66 -0.31 -0.81
C TYR A 220 -14.16 -0.18 -0.49
N ALA A 221 -14.77 -1.30 -0.17
CA ALA A 221 -16.20 -1.45 0.05
C ALA A 221 -16.50 -2.48 1.15
N SER A 222 -17.75 -2.54 1.57
CA SER A 222 -18.26 -3.56 2.50
C SER A 222 -19.47 -4.31 1.90
N PRO A 223 -19.38 -5.62 1.61
CA PRO A 223 -18.19 -6.45 1.64
C PRO A 223 -17.18 -6.03 0.56
N GLY A 224 -15.90 -6.03 0.91
CA GLY A 224 -14.83 -5.67 -0.01
C GLY A 224 -14.33 -6.85 -0.86
N ALA A 225 -13.49 -6.53 -1.84
CA ALA A 225 -12.86 -7.52 -2.69
C ALA A 225 -11.48 -7.08 -3.15
N VAL A 226 -10.68 -8.05 -3.61
CA VAL A 226 -9.44 -7.81 -4.34
C VAL A 226 -9.53 -8.48 -5.70
N LEU A 227 -9.12 -7.77 -6.74
CA LEU A 227 -9.26 -8.23 -8.12
C LEU A 227 -7.93 -8.14 -8.87
N ILE A 228 -7.76 -9.05 -9.83
CA ILE A 228 -6.82 -8.87 -10.93
C ILE A 228 -7.65 -8.65 -12.19
N ILE A 229 -7.42 -7.52 -12.85
CA ILE A 229 -8.08 -7.18 -14.10
C ILE A 229 -7.05 -7.00 -15.22
N ASN A 230 -7.48 -7.12 -16.48
CA ASN A 230 -6.66 -6.69 -17.61
C ASN A 230 -6.97 -5.21 -17.97
N ARG A 231 -6.22 -4.66 -18.95
CA ARG A 231 -6.39 -3.27 -19.43
C ARG A 231 -7.74 -2.97 -20.09
N HIS A 232 -8.60 -3.97 -20.25
CA HIS A 232 -9.97 -3.83 -20.78
C HIS A 232 -11.05 -3.99 -19.71
N GLY A 233 -10.65 -4.00 -18.41
CA GLY A 233 -11.57 -4.16 -17.29
C GLY A 233 -12.08 -5.58 -17.06
N ARG A 234 -11.61 -6.58 -17.85
CA ARG A 234 -12.01 -7.96 -17.63
C ARG A 234 -11.37 -8.53 -16.38
N VAL A 235 -12.17 -9.05 -15.47
CA VAL A 235 -11.73 -9.75 -14.26
C VAL A 235 -11.07 -11.08 -14.65
N LEU A 236 -9.83 -11.26 -14.21
CA LEU A 236 -9.03 -12.48 -14.39
C LEU A 236 -9.04 -13.34 -13.13
N TRP A 237 -9.09 -12.69 -11.96
CA TRP A 237 -9.19 -13.31 -10.65
C TRP A 237 -9.90 -12.37 -9.68
N ARG A 238 -10.58 -12.94 -8.69
CA ARG A 238 -11.24 -12.19 -7.62
C ARG A 238 -11.22 -12.97 -6.32
N TYR A 239 -10.85 -12.31 -5.23
CA TYR A 239 -11.09 -12.73 -3.86
C TYR A 239 -12.07 -11.75 -3.20
N GLY A 240 -13.10 -12.23 -2.56
CA GLY A 240 -14.10 -11.39 -1.88
C GLY A 240 -15.35 -12.19 -1.55
N PRO A 241 -15.27 -13.08 -0.54
CA PRO A 241 -16.46 -13.71 0.02
C PRO A 241 -17.38 -12.64 0.62
N SER A 242 -18.67 -12.76 0.41
CA SER A 242 -19.67 -11.80 0.89
C SER A 242 -19.93 -11.88 2.40
N SER A 243 -19.46 -12.95 3.07
CA SER A 243 -19.68 -13.16 4.50
C SER A 243 -18.67 -14.16 5.09
N GLY A 244 -18.69 -14.30 6.42
CA GLY A 244 -17.86 -15.24 7.15
C GLY A 244 -16.46 -14.72 7.47
N ALA A 245 -15.59 -15.61 7.94
CA ALA A 245 -14.24 -15.26 8.41
C ALA A 245 -13.32 -14.77 7.27
N GLY A 246 -13.58 -15.17 6.03
CA GLY A 246 -12.84 -14.77 4.84
C GLY A 246 -13.30 -13.44 4.23
N ALA A 247 -14.46 -12.91 4.61
CA ALA A 247 -14.94 -11.65 4.05
C ALA A 247 -14.00 -10.49 4.41
N LEU A 248 -13.85 -9.55 3.48
CA LEU A 248 -13.11 -8.30 3.67
C LEU A 248 -14.08 -7.15 3.94
N ASP A 249 -13.59 -6.14 4.67
CA ASP A 249 -14.34 -4.92 4.97
C ASP A 249 -13.45 -3.70 4.74
N HIS A 250 -13.69 -2.99 3.64
CA HIS A 250 -12.89 -1.87 3.15
C HIS A 250 -11.39 -2.23 3.02
N PRO A 251 -11.04 -3.22 2.16
CA PRO A 251 -9.63 -3.46 1.86
C PRO A 251 -9.06 -2.26 1.08
N SER A 252 -8.01 -1.63 1.61
CA SER A 252 -7.41 -0.44 1.00
C SER A 252 -6.31 -0.80 0.00
N LEU A 253 -5.29 -1.53 0.41
CA LEU A 253 -4.18 -1.92 -0.45
C LEU A 253 -4.11 -3.45 -0.64
N ALA A 254 -3.85 -3.89 -1.87
CA ALA A 254 -3.50 -5.25 -2.22
C ALA A 254 -2.08 -5.28 -2.81
N LEU A 255 -1.13 -5.89 -2.10
CA LEU A 255 0.28 -5.94 -2.46
C LEU A 255 0.69 -7.33 -2.97
N PRO A 256 1.23 -7.46 -4.20
CA PRO A 256 1.71 -8.75 -4.70
C PRO A 256 3.00 -9.16 -4.00
N LEU A 257 3.06 -10.38 -3.48
CA LEU A 257 4.25 -10.95 -2.83
C LEU A 257 5.12 -11.74 -3.81
N PRO A 258 6.44 -11.89 -3.55
CA PRO A 258 7.36 -12.59 -4.44
C PRO A 258 7.03 -14.07 -4.69
N ASN A 259 6.29 -14.73 -3.79
CA ASN A 259 5.82 -16.11 -3.91
C ASN A 259 4.51 -16.26 -4.71
N GLY A 260 3.93 -15.14 -5.16
CA GLY A 260 2.67 -15.07 -5.90
C GLY A 260 1.42 -15.02 -5.02
N ASP A 261 1.56 -14.98 -3.71
CA ASP A 261 0.48 -14.66 -2.79
C ASP A 261 0.21 -13.15 -2.75
N ILE A 262 -0.89 -12.72 -2.16
CA ILE A 262 -1.30 -11.31 -2.11
C ILE A 262 -1.53 -10.92 -0.66
N ALA A 263 -0.80 -9.92 -0.17
CA ALA A 263 -1.07 -9.28 1.12
C ALA A 263 -2.14 -8.20 0.96
N ILE A 264 -3.05 -8.09 1.92
CA ILE A 264 -4.22 -7.21 1.85
C ILE A 264 -4.45 -6.58 3.21
N ASN A 265 -4.58 -5.27 3.25
CA ASN A 265 -5.18 -4.57 4.38
C ASN A 265 -6.69 -4.89 4.41
N ASP A 266 -7.21 -5.16 5.58
CA ASP A 266 -8.63 -5.39 5.83
C ASP A 266 -9.04 -4.45 6.96
N ASP A 267 -9.18 -3.16 6.59
CA ASP A 267 -9.14 -1.99 7.47
C ASP A 267 -10.15 -2.07 8.60
N PHE A 268 -11.43 -2.17 8.26
CA PHE A 268 -12.49 -2.21 9.28
C PHE A 268 -12.68 -3.58 9.92
N ARG A 269 -11.80 -4.54 9.55
CA ARG A 269 -11.64 -5.78 10.31
C ARG A 269 -10.38 -5.81 11.16
N ASP A 270 -9.64 -4.71 11.26
CA ASP A 270 -8.46 -4.53 12.14
C ASP A 270 -7.36 -5.60 11.90
N ARG A 271 -7.14 -6.00 10.64
CA ARG A 271 -6.19 -7.05 10.30
C ARG A 271 -5.54 -6.85 8.92
N VAL A 272 -4.40 -7.48 8.76
CA VAL A 272 -3.77 -7.75 7.46
C VAL A 272 -3.87 -9.24 7.19
N VAL A 273 -4.24 -9.62 5.97
CA VAL A 273 -4.33 -11.02 5.55
C VAL A 273 -3.46 -11.29 4.34
N ILE A 274 -3.01 -12.53 4.18
CA ILE A 274 -2.38 -13.01 2.94
C ILE A 274 -3.30 -14.05 2.32
N VAL A 275 -3.61 -13.86 1.05
CA VAL A 275 -4.43 -14.78 0.25
C VAL A 275 -3.53 -15.52 -0.73
N ASP A 276 -3.66 -16.84 -0.81
CA ASP A 276 -3.11 -17.67 -1.89
C ASP A 276 -4.11 -17.67 -3.06
N PRO A 277 -3.82 -17.02 -4.20
CA PRO A 277 -4.76 -16.95 -5.31
C PRO A 277 -5.13 -18.32 -5.93
N ARG A 278 -4.24 -19.31 -5.81
CA ARG A 278 -4.47 -20.67 -6.33
C ARG A 278 -5.49 -21.44 -5.50
N LYS A 279 -5.52 -21.17 -4.18
CA LYS A 279 -6.49 -21.75 -3.24
C LYS A 279 -7.73 -20.88 -3.07
N ASN A 280 -7.62 -19.62 -3.48
CA ASN A 280 -8.59 -18.56 -3.22
C ASN A 280 -8.98 -18.47 -1.74
N ALA A 281 -7.97 -18.51 -0.86
CA ALA A 281 -8.15 -18.59 0.59
C ALA A 281 -7.08 -17.81 1.35
N ILE A 282 -7.44 -17.30 2.52
CA ILE A 282 -6.50 -16.72 3.47
C ILE A 282 -5.57 -17.82 4.00
N VAL A 283 -4.26 -17.60 3.91
CA VAL A 283 -3.20 -18.51 4.37
C VAL A 283 -2.39 -17.96 5.53
N TRP A 284 -2.51 -16.68 5.83
CA TRP A 284 -1.89 -16.01 6.97
C TRP A 284 -2.67 -14.77 7.35
N GLN A 285 -2.55 -14.34 8.61
CA GLN A 285 -3.20 -13.13 9.12
C GLN A 285 -2.38 -12.53 10.25
N TYR A 286 -2.25 -11.20 10.29
CA TYR A 286 -1.82 -10.43 11.46
C TYR A 286 -2.94 -9.46 11.87
N GLY A 287 -3.13 -9.26 13.17
CA GLY A 287 -4.31 -8.60 13.70
C GLY A 287 -5.42 -9.60 14.03
N ARG A 288 -6.44 -9.16 14.72
CA ARG A 288 -7.61 -9.98 15.09
C ARG A 288 -8.87 -9.32 14.57
N ALA A 289 -9.55 -10.02 13.69
CA ALA A 289 -10.76 -9.49 13.04
C ALA A 289 -11.75 -8.89 14.05
N ASN A 290 -12.18 -7.65 13.79
CA ASN A 290 -13.11 -6.87 14.60
C ASN A 290 -12.66 -6.72 16.06
N SER A 291 -11.36 -6.59 16.28
CA SER A 291 -10.79 -6.53 17.64
C SER A 291 -9.63 -5.55 17.70
N PRO A 292 -9.93 -4.24 17.56
CA PRO A 292 -8.90 -3.20 17.49
C PRO A 292 -8.08 -3.13 18.78
N GLY A 293 -6.85 -2.60 18.66
CA GLY A 293 -6.00 -2.36 19.81
C GLY A 293 -4.52 -2.26 19.51
N THR A 294 -3.73 -1.97 20.54
CA THR A 294 -2.28 -1.75 20.46
C THR A 294 -1.44 -2.91 20.98
N GLY A 295 -2.08 -3.92 21.57
CA GLY A 295 -1.42 -5.10 22.16
C GLY A 295 -0.79 -6.04 21.11
N PRO A 296 -0.19 -7.16 21.56
CA PRO A 296 0.39 -8.14 20.65
C PRO A 296 -0.65 -8.67 19.66
N ASN A 297 -0.25 -8.74 18.37
CA ASN A 297 -1.11 -9.20 17.29
C ASN A 297 -2.47 -8.48 17.24
N ARG A 298 -2.44 -7.16 17.39
CA ARG A 298 -3.60 -6.27 17.27
C ARG A 298 -3.25 -5.07 16.40
N LEU A 299 -4.20 -4.66 15.59
CA LEU A 299 -4.19 -3.48 14.75
C LEU A 299 -5.45 -2.67 14.99
N LYS A 300 -5.53 -1.48 14.42
CA LYS A 300 -6.74 -0.68 14.34
C LYS A 300 -6.72 0.08 13.03
N ILE A 301 -7.64 -0.25 12.15
CA ILE A 301 -7.75 0.34 10.81
C ILE A 301 -6.36 0.36 10.15
N PRO A 302 -5.72 -0.81 9.88
CA PRO A 302 -4.46 -0.84 9.14
C PRO A 302 -4.73 -0.44 7.70
N ASP A 303 -3.94 0.49 7.14
CA ASP A 303 -4.12 0.94 5.77
C ASP A 303 -2.94 0.50 4.88
N GLY A 304 -1.87 1.24 4.74
CA GLY A 304 -0.77 0.90 3.84
C GLY A 304 0.06 -0.33 4.18
N LEU A 305 0.59 -0.96 3.15
CA LEU A 305 1.51 -2.11 3.23
C LEU A 305 2.74 -1.92 2.36
N ASP A 306 3.89 -2.40 2.85
CA ASP A 306 5.07 -2.58 2.02
C ASP A 306 5.78 -3.90 2.35
N PHE A 307 6.39 -4.54 1.33
CA PHE A 307 7.10 -5.80 1.51
C PHE A 307 8.59 -5.57 1.72
N VAL A 308 9.11 -6.06 2.84
CA VAL A 308 10.54 -5.97 3.19
C VAL A 308 11.18 -7.35 3.17
N PRO A 309 12.11 -7.64 2.25
CA PRO A 309 12.86 -8.89 2.26
C PRO A 309 13.64 -9.05 3.57
N LEU A 310 13.82 -10.31 4.00
CA LEU A 310 14.64 -10.65 5.16
C LEU A 310 15.91 -11.39 4.75
N GLY A 311 17.03 -11.00 5.33
CA GLY A 311 18.31 -11.69 5.26
C GLY A 311 18.48 -12.73 6.36
N PRO A 312 19.68 -13.36 6.44
CA PRO A 312 20.00 -14.31 7.50
C PRO A 312 19.74 -13.73 8.90
N GLY A 313 19.16 -14.53 9.78
CA GLY A 313 18.80 -14.11 11.14
C GLY A 313 17.58 -13.19 11.21
N ASN A 314 16.75 -13.17 10.16
CA ASN A 314 15.57 -12.28 10.05
C ASN A 314 15.91 -10.79 10.11
N VAL A 315 17.04 -10.41 9.54
CA VAL A 315 17.45 -9.00 9.44
C VAL A 315 16.73 -8.34 8.27
N PRO A 316 15.99 -7.24 8.48
CA PRO A 316 15.31 -6.54 7.40
C PRO A 316 16.30 -5.95 6.37
N LEU A 317 16.07 -6.25 5.10
CA LEU A 317 16.86 -5.77 3.97
C LEU A 317 16.19 -4.55 3.34
N TRP A 318 16.06 -3.48 4.10
CA TRP A 318 15.35 -2.25 3.70
C TRP A 318 15.80 -1.67 2.36
N SER A 319 17.10 -1.77 2.04
CA SER A 319 17.65 -1.25 0.77
C SER A 319 17.27 -2.10 -0.46
N GLN A 320 16.65 -3.26 -0.24
CA GLN A 320 16.17 -4.16 -1.30
C GLN A 320 14.66 -4.05 -1.53
N VAL A 321 14.00 -3.13 -0.86
CA VAL A 321 12.60 -2.80 -1.16
C VAL A 321 12.55 -2.03 -2.48
N HIS A 322 11.72 -2.49 -3.38
CA HIS A 322 11.54 -1.90 -4.70
C HIS A 322 10.06 -1.80 -5.01
N HIS A 323 9.60 -0.60 -5.26
CA HIS A 323 8.30 -0.37 -5.85
C HIS A 323 8.38 -0.58 -7.37
N PRO A 324 7.30 -1.05 -8.00
CA PRO A 324 7.24 -1.36 -9.42
C PRO A 324 7.66 -0.22 -10.34
#